data_73a1dbea4155cd54ce9b8db110db458b
#
_entry.id   73a1dbea4155cd54ce9b8db110db458b
#
_cell.length_a   1.000
_cell.length_b   1.000
_cell.length_c   1.000
_cell.angle_alpha   90.00
_cell.angle_beta   90.00
_cell.angle_gamma   90.00
#
_symmetry.space_group_name_H-M   'P 1'
#
loop_
_entity.id
_entity.type
_entity.pdbx_description
1 polymer ?
#
loop_
_entity_poly.entity_id
_entity_poly.type
_entity_poly.pdbx_seq_one_letter_code
_entity_poly.pdbx_strand_id
1 'polypeptide(L)'
;MTNLLDKLTPFAIVFFSALALTLVLTPIVREINRRLGMVDKPDPRRINKVPIPRGGGVALFLGLFGSFIVYVFATGSRWVGSGVGTHPVRVTALAGILFLIGLADDKWSLPPKLKLLGQVAVAFATWFWGGLGFSTLWPALPPAVDCVLTVFWIVGAVNAFNLIDGLDGLASGIALIATLGMAGSLMFVGKPDQTLFHFAFAGALVGFLRYNYNPASVFLGDSGSMLIGFLVATLPLATQTPNSFLVSVGVPMLAMGVPIFDTSLAILRRSIRHLILRHEKRSAAEGDSDRVMTADHDHLHHRILRATGLNQRRTAWILYLMTLAAVLIGLGGMMLKSRSAGLWLAAFAVGCVVMFRDMARVELFDAGRLLAAFARDRATSARRRWAKLSVPFYVVFDVLALVASFFVMLYAMQLPVTKPECRVALPIRTAASFASLVFLRTYMTVWSRAMTSNFARLLVACAAGAILGGIGVCCAPNIITDDVAAAEVAGATLVYFLVSFLLIASARLARPLVRDVFYAIDCSRLKGRKDVSRVLVYGAGLRYRTYRREFVRKTTANDRIIVGLLDDDILLRGQYIGGIKVYGTLMEAPEIINRVNADAVVIACEVSDSWLKIVRQTLEPTGVKITHFNFTEKEI
;
A
#
# COMPACT_ATOMS: atom_id res chain seq x y z
N MET A 1 -3.31 -22.15 39.86
CA MET A 1 -3.78 -20.77 39.56
C MET A 1 -2.72 -19.72 39.92
N THR A 2 -2.02 -19.82 41.06
CA THR A 2 -0.95 -18.92 41.48
C THR A 2 0.16 -18.73 40.43
N ASN A 3 0.62 -19.82 39.79
CA ASN A 3 1.69 -19.77 38.76
C ASN A 3 1.33 -19.02 37.47
N LEU A 4 0.07 -18.88 37.10
CA LEU A 4 -0.35 -18.15 35.89
C LEU A 4 -0.46 -16.64 36.16
N LEU A 5 -1.00 -16.27 37.31
CA LEU A 5 -1.12 -14.88 37.74
C LEU A 5 0.27 -14.24 37.88
N ASP A 6 1.22 -14.94 38.51
CA ASP A 6 2.60 -14.46 38.68
C ASP A 6 3.29 -14.20 37.34
N LYS A 7 3.04 -15.06 36.36
CA LYS A 7 3.57 -14.88 34.99
C LYS A 7 2.96 -13.72 34.21
N LEU A 8 1.70 -13.39 34.46
CA LEU A 8 0.97 -12.30 33.76
C LEU A 8 1.18 -10.95 34.44
N THR A 9 1.51 -10.93 35.73
CA THR A 9 1.69 -9.71 36.53
C THR A 9 2.66 -8.68 35.90
N PRO A 10 3.86 -9.05 35.39
CA PRO A 10 4.78 -8.10 34.74
C PRO A 10 4.15 -7.37 33.55
N PHE A 11 3.45 -8.11 32.69
CA PHE A 11 2.79 -7.55 31.50
C PHE A 11 1.63 -6.64 31.88
N ALA A 12 0.85 -7.01 32.87
CA ALA A 12 -0.24 -6.20 33.41
C ALA A 12 0.29 -4.89 34.00
N ILE A 13 1.35 -4.94 34.79
CA ILE A 13 1.94 -3.73 35.39
C ILE A 13 2.38 -2.74 34.30
N VAL A 14 3.16 -3.17 33.31
CA VAL A 14 3.65 -2.26 32.26
C VAL A 14 2.54 -1.75 31.35
N PHE A 15 1.56 -2.59 31.02
CA PHE A 15 0.43 -2.19 30.20
C PHE A 15 -0.46 -1.15 30.90
N PHE A 16 -0.91 -1.46 32.11
CA PHE A 16 -1.85 -0.57 32.83
C PHE A 16 -1.16 0.70 33.34
N SER A 17 0.13 0.65 33.72
CA SER A 17 0.87 1.85 34.08
C SER A 17 1.11 2.75 32.86
N ALA A 18 1.49 2.21 31.70
CA ALA A 18 1.63 2.97 30.47
C ALA A 18 0.29 3.59 30.04
N LEU A 19 -0.78 2.81 30.09
CA LEU A 19 -2.15 3.27 29.83
C LEU A 19 -2.53 4.44 30.76
N ALA A 20 -2.39 4.25 32.07
CA ALA A 20 -2.76 5.26 33.06
C ALA A 20 -1.93 6.53 32.93
N LEU A 21 -0.60 6.40 32.81
CA LEU A 21 0.29 7.54 32.62
C LEU A 21 -0.07 8.32 31.34
N THR A 22 -0.28 7.64 30.23
CA THR A 22 -0.62 8.31 28.98
C THR A 22 -2.00 8.98 29.05
N LEU A 23 -2.99 8.34 29.68
CA LEU A 23 -4.31 8.95 29.91
C LEU A 23 -4.22 10.24 30.74
N VAL A 24 -3.41 10.24 31.78
CA VAL A 24 -3.24 11.42 32.66
C VAL A 24 -2.38 12.50 32.00
N LEU A 25 -1.29 12.12 31.32
CA LEU A 25 -0.35 13.08 30.73
C LEU A 25 -0.89 13.74 29.46
N THR A 26 -1.72 13.05 28.67
CA THR A 26 -2.21 13.61 27.40
C THR A 26 -2.98 14.94 27.57
N PRO A 27 -3.95 15.09 28.49
CA PRO A 27 -4.64 16.38 28.68
C PRO A 27 -3.69 17.46 29.20
N ILE A 28 -2.68 17.13 30.01
CA ILE A 28 -1.66 18.06 30.52
C ILE A 28 -0.80 18.55 29.35
N VAL A 29 -0.26 17.63 28.56
CA VAL A 29 0.54 17.95 27.37
C VAL A 29 -0.27 18.77 26.36
N ARG A 30 -1.53 18.43 26.13
CA ARG A 30 -2.45 19.20 25.28
C ARG A 30 -2.52 20.66 25.70
N GLU A 31 -2.71 20.91 27.00
CA GLU A 31 -2.82 22.28 27.53
C GLU A 31 -1.49 23.03 27.45
N ILE A 32 -0.36 22.37 27.78
CA ILE A 32 0.99 22.95 27.65
C ILE A 32 1.26 23.32 26.18
N ASN A 33 1.00 22.41 25.24
CA ASN A 33 1.26 22.64 23.82
C ASN A 33 0.36 23.75 23.25
N ARG A 34 -0.87 23.87 23.75
CA ARG A 34 -1.76 24.99 23.41
C ARG A 34 -1.17 26.32 23.86
N ARG A 35 -0.62 26.42 25.08
CA ARG A 35 0.03 27.63 25.61
C ARG A 35 1.33 27.96 24.89
N LEU A 36 2.07 26.94 24.46
CA LEU A 36 3.32 27.13 23.69
C LEU A 36 3.08 27.47 22.21
N GLY A 37 1.83 27.57 21.78
CA GLY A 37 1.46 27.86 20.40
C GLY A 37 1.72 26.71 19.42
N MET A 38 1.97 25.50 19.92
CA MET A 38 2.11 24.28 19.10
C MET A 38 0.73 23.76 18.68
N VAL A 39 0.07 24.50 17.80
CA VAL A 39 -1.31 24.26 17.39
C VAL A 39 -1.40 24.20 15.88
N ASP A 40 -2.10 23.20 15.36
CA ASP A 40 -2.43 23.11 13.95
C ASP A 40 -3.60 24.04 13.62
N LYS A 41 -3.31 25.10 12.87
CA LYS A 41 -4.31 26.10 12.50
C LYS A 41 -5.19 25.58 11.35
N PRO A 42 -6.51 25.89 11.37
CA PRO A 42 -7.38 25.56 10.24
C PRO A 42 -6.87 26.20 8.94
N ASP A 43 -6.76 25.38 7.89
CA ASP A 43 -6.45 25.80 6.54
C ASP A 43 -7.61 25.32 5.64
N PRO A 44 -8.07 26.10 4.62
CA PRO A 44 -9.10 25.67 3.67
C PRO A 44 -8.79 24.33 2.98
N ARG A 45 -7.51 23.93 2.98
CA ARG A 45 -7.03 22.66 2.41
C ARG A 45 -7.07 21.49 3.40
N ARG A 46 -7.35 21.73 4.69
CA ARG A 46 -7.36 20.72 5.77
C ARG A 46 -8.79 20.34 6.16
N ILE A 47 -8.93 19.13 6.65
CA ILE A 47 -10.22 18.56 7.06
C ILE A 47 -10.71 19.23 8.36
N ASN A 48 -9.78 19.68 9.21
CA ASN A 48 -10.07 20.21 10.54
C ASN A 48 -10.44 21.69 10.49
N LYS A 49 -11.59 22.00 11.06
CA LYS A 49 -12.15 23.36 11.14
C LYS A 49 -11.81 24.09 12.45
N VAL A 50 -11.25 23.38 13.43
CA VAL A 50 -10.92 23.89 14.78
C VAL A 50 -9.42 23.73 15.02
N PRO A 51 -8.76 24.70 15.68
CA PRO A 51 -7.34 24.58 16.04
C PRO A 51 -7.13 23.42 17.03
N ILE A 52 -6.25 22.46 16.68
CA ILE A 52 -5.97 21.29 17.51
C ILE A 52 -4.48 21.30 17.89
N PRO A 53 -4.14 21.13 19.20
CA PRO A 53 -2.76 21.04 19.67
C PRO A 53 -2.02 19.85 19.03
N ARG A 54 -0.75 20.05 18.62
CA ARG A 54 0.18 19.03 18.13
C ARG A 54 1.11 18.56 19.24
N GLY A 55 1.92 17.51 18.95
CA GLY A 55 2.95 17.03 19.85
C GLY A 55 2.43 16.11 20.95
N GLY A 56 1.34 15.37 20.67
CA GLY A 56 0.86 14.30 21.54
C GLY A 56 1.88 13.21 21.80
N GLY A 57 2.91 13.11 20.92
CA GLY A 57 4.06 12.23 21.09
C GLY A 57 4.78 12.39 22.43
N VAL A 58 4.72 13.57 23.08
CA VAL A 58 5.28 13.79 24.43
C VAL A 58 4.58 12.91 25.46
N ALA A 59 3.24 12.86 25.45
CA ALA A 59 2.49 12.02 26.37
C ALA A 59 2.72 10.54 26.10
N LEU A 60 2.82 10.16 24.83
CA LEU A 60 3.14 8.78 24.41
C LEU A 60 4.54 8.36 24.90
N PHE A 61 5.56 9.20 24.70
CA PHE A 61 6.93 8.95 25.14
C PHE A 61 7.02 8.81 26.66
N LEU A 62 6.49 9.78 27.40
CA LEU A 62 6.52 9.76 28.86
C LEU A 62 5.71 8.61 29.45
N GLY A 63 4.54 8.29 28.87
CA GLY A 63 3.71 7.17 29.30
C GLY A 63 4.40 5.82 29.09
N LEU A 64 5.00 5.63 27.90
CA LEU A 64 5.74 4.41 27.58
C LEU A 64 6.95 4.21 28.50
N PHE A 65 7.87 5.16 28.54
CA PHE A 65 9.11 5.00 29.30
C PHE A 65 8.89 5.16 30.79
N GLY A 66 7.91 5.98 31.22
CA GLY A 66 7.50 6.10 32.62
C GLY A 66 6.93 4.79 33.17
N SER A 67 6.28 3.96 32.36
CA SER A 67 5.76 2.66 32.79
C SER A 67 6.85 1.70 33.25
N PHE A 68 8.05 1.76 32.67
CA PHE A 68 9.19 0.96 33.11
C PHE A 68 9.76 1.43 34.45
N ILE A 69 9.68 2.73 34.74
CA ILE A 69 10.03 3.26 36.08
C ILE A 69 9.06 2.69 37.11
N VAL A 70 7.76 2.73 36.84
CA VAL A 70 6.72 2.12 37.72
C VAL A 70 6.99 0.62 37.91
N TYR A 71 7.33 -0.07 36.83
CA TYR A 71 7.64 -1.51 36.88
C TYR A 71 8.82 -1.82 37.80
N VAL A 72 9.92 -1.07 37.67
CA VAL A 72 11.10 -1.25 38.54
C VAL A 72 10.76 -1.02 40.01
N PHE A 73 9.99 0.01 40.32
CA PHE A 73 9.57 0.30 41.71
C PHE A 73 8.60 -0.77 42.24
N ALA A 74 7.67 -1.29 41.41
CA ALA A 74 6.67 -2.26 41.84
C ALA A 74 7.27 -3.66 42.05
N THR A 75 8.28 -4.05 41.25
CA THR A 75 8.82 -5.42 41.28
C THR A 75 10.18 -5.50 42.01
N GLY A 76 10.82 -4.39 42.32
CA GLY A 76 12.20 -4.35 42.85
C GLY A 76 13.24 -4.91 41.88
N SER A 77 12.83 -5.27 40.67
CA SER A 77 13.73 -5.85 39.66
C SER A 77 14.60 -4.74 39.05
N ARG A 78 15.90 -5.03 38.88
CA ARG A 78 16.75 -4.14 38.08
C ARG A 78 16.19 -4.17 36.65
N TRP A 79 16.04 -2.99 36.04
CA TRP A 79 15.64 -2.90 34.63
C TRP A 79 16.72 -3.55 33.75
N VAL A 80 16.59 -4.82 33.56
CA VAL A 80 17.32 -5.58 32.56
C VAL A 80 16.37 -5.63 31.38
N GLY A 81 16.63 -4.83 30.37
CA GLY A 81 15.79 -4.58 29.21
C GLY A 81 15.34 -5.83 28.47
N SER A 82 14.35 -6.47 29.03
CA SER A 82 13.69 -7.59 28.42
C SER A 82 12.88 -7.08 27.20
N GLY A 83 13.37 -7.39 26.01
CA GLY A 83 12.63 -7.16 24.77
C GLY A 83 13.15 -6.08 23.82
N VAL A 84 14.24 -5.38 24.12
CA VAL A 84 14.82 -4.34 23.23
C VAL A 84 16.28 -4.66 22.88
N GLY A 85 16.57 -5.89 22.49
CA GLY A 85 17.90 -6.33 22.04
C GLY A 85 18.96 -6.40 23.17
N THR A 86 20.21 -6.53 22.78
CA THR A 86 21.36 -6.65 23.70
C THR A 86 21.67 -5.38 24.48
N HIS A 87 21.19 -4.20 24.00
CA HIS A 87 21.47 -2.91 24.59
C HIS A 87 20.23 -2.00 24.68
N PRO A 88 19.26 -2.31 25.56
CA PRO A 88 17.98 -1.59 25.64
C PRO A 88 18.12 -0.10 25.95
N VAL A 89 19.10 0.26 26.79
CA VAL A 89 19.36 1.67 27.12
C VAL A 89 19.79 2.48 25.90
N ARG A 90 20.61 1.89 25.02
CA ARG A 90 21.07 2.57 23.80
C ARG A 90 19.90 2.80 22.82
N VAL A 91 19.07 1.79 22.63
CA VAL A 91 17.89 1.90 21.74
C VAL A 91 16.89 2.90 22.29
N THR A 92 16.66 2.92 23.60
CA THR A 92 15.82 3.93 24.25
C THR A 92 16.37 5.33 24.09
N ALA A 93 17.70 5.53 24.23
CA ALA A 93 18.35 6.82 24.01
C ALA A 93 18.18 7.29 22.55
N LEU A 94 18.34 6.39 21.56
CA LEU A 94 18.16 6.69 20.15
C LEU A 94 16.69 7.00 19.81
N ALA A 95 15.74 6.29 20.42
CA ALA A 95 14.32 6.63 20.34
C ALA A 95 14.05 8.04 20.90
N GLY A 96 14.68 8.38 22.02
CA GLY A 96 14.62 9.72 22.63
C GLY A 96 15.18 10.81 21.72
N ILE A 97 16.32 10.56 21.07
CA ILE A 97 16.92 11.52 20.11
C ILE A 97 15.97 11.74 18.94
N LEU A 98 15.42 10.68 18.35
CA LEU A 98 14.51 10.80 17.24
C LEU A 98 13.20 11.50 17.64
N PHE A 99 12.67 11.20 18.84
CA PHE A 99 11.55 11.91 19.43
C PHE A 99 11.84 13.42 19.58
N LEU A 100 13.03 13.81 20.04
CA LEU A 100 13.41 15.22 20.18
C LEU A 100 13.52 15.92 18.83
N ILE A 101 14.03 15.25 17.79
CA ILE A 101 14.04 15.77 16.42
C ILE A 101 12.61 16.02 15.94
N GLY A 102 11.69 15.08 16.17
CA GLY A 102 10.27 15.25 15.84
C GLY A 102 9.60 16.37 16.64
N LEU A 103 9.93 16.52 17.92
CA LEU A 103 9.43 17.61 18.77
C LEU A 103 9.93 18.97 18.30
N ALA A 104 11.17 19.04 17.86
CA ALA A 104 11.75 20.24 17.24
C ALA A 104 11.02 20.57 15.93
N ASP A 105 10.65 19.55 15.12
CA ASP A 105 9.88 19.74 13.91
C ASP A 105 8.44 20.22 14.20
N ASP A 106 7.78 19.65 15.20
CA ASP A 106 6.45 20.10 15.65
C ASP A 106 6.42 21.59 16.04
N LYS A 107 7.54 22.11 16.61
CA LYS A 107 7.63 23.50 17.07
C LYS A 107 8.14 24.46 16.00
N TRP A 108 9.19 24.08 15.25
CA TRP A 108 9.93 24.99 14.37
C TRP A 108 9.79 24.67 12.88
N SER A 109 9.07 23.60 12.50
CA SER A 109 8.89 23.15 11.11
C SER A 109 10.23 23.03 10.36
N LEU A 110 11.01 22.01 10.72
CA LEU A 110 12.35 21.78 10.20
C LEU A 110 12.37 21.58 8.68
N PRO A 111 13.43 22.02 7.99
CA PRO A 111 13.59 21.70 6.58
C PRO A 111 13.61 20.18 6.35
N PRO A 112 12.92 19.66 5.31
CA PRO A 112 12.81 18.21 5.07
C PRO A 112 14.16 17.50 4.96
N LYS A 113 15.19 18.19 4.41
CA LYS A 113 16.56 17.64 4.30
C LYS A 113 17.21 17.43 5.66
N LEU A 114 17.01 18.37 6.59
CA LEU A 114 17.59 18.28 7.95
C LEU A 114 16.89 17.18 8.75
N LYS A 115 15.57 17.09 8.64
CA LYS A 115 14.77 16.02 9.24
C LYS A 115 15.23 14.64 8.75
N LEU A 116 15.37 14.47 7.42
CA LEU A 116 15.87 13.21 6.84
C LEU A 116 17.29 12.88 7.29
N LEU A 117 18.19 13.87 7.34
CA LEU A 117 19.56 13.66 7.82
C LEU A 117 19.57 13.17 9.27
N GLY A 118 18.77 13.77 10.16
CA GLY A 118 18.60 13.31 11.54
C GLY A 118 18.08 11.87 11.64
N GLN A 119 17.09 11.51 10.82
CA GLN A 119 16.58 10.14 10.75
C GLN A 119 17.65 9.15 10.30
N VAL A 120 18.42 9.47 9.27
CA VAL A 120 19.52 8.63 8.77
C VAL A 120 20.61 8.48 9.81
N ALA A 121 20.98 9.57 10.50
CA ALA A 121 22.00 9.53 11.56
C ALA A 121 21.57 8.64 12.74
N VAL A 122 20.30 8.75 13.19
CA VAL A 122 19.76 7.89 14.26
C VAL A 122 19.65 6.43 13.80
N ALA A 123 19.22 6.17 12.57
CA ALA A 123 19.13 4.82 12.02
C ALA A 123 20.54 4.18 11.90
N PHE A 124 21.54 4.93 11.44
CA PHE A 124 22.92 4.48 11.41
C PHE A 124 23.46 4.19 12.82
N ALA A 125 23.21 5.11 13.78
CA ALA A 125 23.59 4.90 15.17
C ALA A 125 22.89 3.70 15.81
N THR A 126 21.66 3.37 15.38
CA THR A 126 20.93 2.19 15.82
C THR A 126 21.64 0.91 15.37
N TRP A 127 22.13 0.88 14.13
CA TRP A 127 22.94 -0.22 13.62
C TRP A 127 24.30 -0.29 14.31
N PHE A 128 25.04 0.83 14.33
CA PHE A 128 26.43 0.86 14.79
C PHE A 128 26.58 0.77 16.32
N TRP A 129 25.84 1.60 17.05
CA TRP A 129 25.93 1.70 18.51
C TRP A 129 24.84 0.92 19.24
N GLY A 130 23.65 0.87 18.67
CA GLY A 130 22.52 0.11 19.20
C GLY A 130 22.67 -1.39 19.03
N GLY A 131 23.50 -1.84 18.09
CA GLY A 131 23.71 -3.26 17.79
C GLY A 131 22.48 -3.96 17.19
N LEU A 132 21.59 -3.19 16.57
CA LEU A 132 20.39 -3.70 15.93
C LEU A 132 20.51 -3.61 14.41
N GLY A 133 20.44 -4.76 13.74
CA GLY A 133 20.47 -4.85 12.30
C GLY A 133 19.80 -6.12 11.80
N PHE A 134 19.69 -6.28 10.49
CA PHE A 134 19.22 -7.52 9.89
C PHE A 134 20.16 -8.70 10.13
N SER A 135 21.43 -8.44 10.45
CA SER A 135 22.41 -9.45 10.89
C SER A 135 21.97 -10.17 12.17
N THR A 136 21.17 -9.54 13.04
CA THR A 136 20.59 -10.22 14.22
C THR A 136 19.63 -11.36 13.83
N LEU A 137 19.03 -11.27 12.65
CA LEU A 137 18.09 -12.24 12.09
C LEU A 137 18.75 -13.14 11.04
N TRP A 138 19.73 -12.61 10.32
CA TRP A 138 20.49 -13.30 9.28
C TRP A 138 21.99 -13.04 9.44
N PRO A 139 22.69 -13.82 10.29
CA PRO A 139 24.11 -13.61 10.62
C PRO A 139 25.09 -13.66 9.42
N ALA A 140 24.68 -14.28 8.30
CA ALA A 140 25.50 -14.37 7.08
C ALA A 140 25.53 -13.08 6.23
N LEU A 141 24.80 -12.01 6.64
CA LEU A 141 24.79 -10.75 5.89
C LEU A 141 26.14 -10.02 6.04
N PRO A 142 26.76 -9.57 4.93
CA PRO A 142 27.90 -8.69 4.99
C PRO A 142 27.56 -7.38 5.73
N PRO A 143 28.47 -6.85 6.61
CA PRO A 143 28.18 -5.68 7.44
C PRO A 143 27.71 -4.44 6.65
N ALA A 144 28.27 -4.21 5.46
CA ALA A 144 27.88 -3.09 4.61
C ALA A 144 26.43 -3.24 4.10
N VAL A 145 26.02 -4.46 3.75
CA VAL A 145 24.66 -4.74 3.29
C VAL A 145 23.68 -4.63 4.46
N ASP A 146 24.05 -5.17 5.62
CA ASP A 146 23.27 -5.04 6.86
C ASP A 146 23.03 -3.58 7.24
N CYS A 147 24.07 -2.76 7.23
CA CYS A 147 23.97 -1.33 7.48
C CYS A 147 22.98 -0.64 6.54
N VAL A 148 23.13 -0.84 5.23
CA VAL A 148 22.27 -0.20 4.23
C VAL A 148 20.82 -0.65 4.38
N LEU A 149 20.57 -1.95 4.56
CA LEU A 149 19.22 -2.49 4.75
C LEU A 149 18.58 -1.96 6.04
N THR A 150 19.33 -1.92 7.14
CA THR A 150 18.85 -1.45 8.44
C THR A 150 18.51 0.04 8.41
N VAL A 151 19.38 0.86 7.84
CA VAL A 151 19.11 2.30 7.69
C VAL A 151 17.89 2.54 6.80
N PHE A 152 17.83 1.87 5.66
CA PHE A 152 16.69 1.98 4.74
C PHE A 152 15.37 1.56 5.40
N TRP A 153 15.37 0.47 6.16
CA TRP A 153 14.22 -0.06 6.89
C TRP A 153 13.70 0.92 7.94
N ILE A 154 14.60 1.41 8.82
CA ILE A 154 14.22 2.33 9.90
C ILE A 154 13.73 3.66 9.33
N VAL A 155 14.47 4.26 8.41
CA VAL A 155 14.09 5.54 7.78
C VAL A 155 12.79 5.38 6.98
N GLY A 156 12.64 4.26 6.27
CA GLY A 156 11.42 3.94 5.54
C GLY A 156 10.19 3.85 6.45
N ALA A 157 10.30 3.12 7.56
CA ALA A 157 9.21 2.99 8.54
C ALA A 157 8.87 4.32 9.22
N VAL A 158 9.88 5.09 9.65
CA VAL A 158 9.68 6.41 10.26
C VAL A 158 8.91 7.33 9.32
N ASN A 159 9.31 7.39 8.05
CA ASN A 159 8.60 8.22 7.07
C ASN A 159 7.22 7.66 6.71
N ALA A 160 7.06 6.33 6.68
CA ALA A 160 5.77 5.70 6.41
C ALA A 160 4.73 6.05 7.49
N PHE A 161 5.11 5.97 8.78
CA PHE A 161 4.25 6.36 9.87
C PHE A 161 3.99 7.87 9.93
N ASN A 162 4.98 8.67 9.56
CA ASN A 162 4.81 10.13 9.48
C ASN A 162 3.83 10.52 8.35
N LEU A 163 3.88 9.85 7.21
CA LEU A 163 2.96 10.12 6.10
C LEU A 163 1.53 9.62 6.35
N ILE A 164 1.33 8.51 7.08
CA ILE A 164 0.00 7.98 7.36
C ILE A 164 -0.70 8.71 8.51
N ASP A 165 0.02 9.53 9.28
CA ASP A 165 -0.52 10.37 10.36
C ASP A 165 -1.34 11.57 9.85
N GLY A 166 -1.99 11.42 8.71
CA GLY A 166 -2.87 12.42 8.11
C GLY A 166 -4.34 12.34 8.51
N LEU A 167 -4.75 11.31 9.27
CA LEU A 167 -6.12 11.10 9.74
C LEU A 167 -6.12 10.78 11.24
N ASP A 168 -7.15 11.28 11.94
CA ASP A 168 -7.34 11.12 13.38
C ASP A 168 -7.24 9.65 13.81
N GLY A 169 -6.30 9.32 14.69
CA GLY A 169 -6.10 8.00 15.27
C GLY A 169 -5.49 6.95 14.35
N LEU A 170 -5.30 7.24 13.06
CA LEU A 170 -4.91 6.23 12.08
C LEU A 170 -3.53 5.63 12.37
N ALA A 171 -2.50 6.47 12.53
CA ALA A 171 -1.14 6.00 12.80
C ALA A 171 -1.05 5.25 14.13
N SER A 172 -1.65 5.80 15.19
CA SER A 172 -1.68 5.19 16.53
C SER A 172 -2.40 3.84 16.55
N GLY A 173 -3.54 3.70 15.83
CA GLY A 173 -4.29 2.46 15.77
C GLY A 173 -3.61 1.37 14.94
N ILE A 174 -3.01 1.72 13.80
CA ILE A 174 -2.19 0.78 13.02
C ILE A 174 -1.00 0.30 13.86
N ALA A 175 -0.32 1.21 14.55
CA ALA A 175 0.79 0.87 15.45
C ALA A 175 0.37 -0.09 16.58
N LEU A 176 -0.81 0.12 17.16
CA LEU A 176 -1.37 -0.77 18.18
C LEU A 176 -1.58 -2.19 17.64
N ILE A 177 -2.22 -2.33 16.48
CA ILE A 177 -2.46 -3.63 15.85
C ILE A 177 -1.13 -4.30 15.50
N ALA A 178 -0.17 -3.56 14.95
CA ALA A 178 1.16 -4.04 14.63
C ALA A 178 1.91 -4.54 15.88
N THR A 179 1.88 -3.76 16.94
CA THR A 179 2.55 -4.08 18.22
C THR A 179 1.96 -5.33 18.86
N LEU A 180 0.64 -5.46 18.89
CA LEU A 180 -0.04 -6.65 19.40
C LEU A 180 0.21 -7.89 18.54
N GLY A 181 0.28 -7.71 17.21
CA GLY A 181 0.66 -8.78 16.30
C GLY A 181 2.09 -9.28 16.53
N MET A 182 3.03 -8.37 16.73
CA MET A 182 4.42 -8.71 17.08
C MET A 182 4.51 -9.41 18.44
N ALA A 183 3.79 -8.92 19.46
CA ALA A 183 3.71 -9.58 20.75
C ALA A 183 3.16 -11.01 20.62
N GLY A 184 2.07 -11.18 19.87
CA GLY A 184 1.48 -12.48 19.59
C GLY A 184 2.47 -13.43 18.89
N SER A 185 3.24 -12.93 17.92
CA SER A 185 4.26 -13.71 17.23
C SER A 185 5.36 -14.23 18.18
N LEU A 186 5.82 -13.38 19.09
CA LEU A 186 6.84 -13.75 20.09
C LEU A 186 6.31 -14.76 21.11
N MET A 187 5.07 -14.59 21.56
CA MET A 187 4.41 -15.57 22.43
C MET A 187 4.29 -16.93 21.75
N PHE A 188 3.96 -16.94 20.45
CA PHE A 188 3.85 -18.16 19.67
C PHE A 188 5.19 -18.89 19.51
N VAL A 189 6.30 -18.17 19.39
CA VAL A 189 7.66 -18.72 19.31
C VAL A 189 8.21 -19.13 20.70
N GLY A 190 7.43 -18.94 21.78
CA GLY A 190 7.84 -19.29 23.13
C GLY A 190 8.83 -18.31 23.77
N LYS A 191 8.81 -17.04 23.34
CA LYS A 191 9.63 -15.96 23.90
C LYS A 191 8.76 -14.86 24.57
N PRO A 192 7.93 -15.20 25.56
CA PRO A 192 7.04 -14.22 26.20
C PRO A 192 7.83 -13.08 26.87
N ASP A 193 9.01 -13.35 27.42
CA ASP A 193 9.82 -12.33 28.13
C ASP A 193 10.20 -11.16 27.23
N GLN A 194 10.30 -11.36 25.92
CA GLN A 194 10.60 -10.31 24.96
C GLN A 194 9.38 -9.45 24.60
N THR A 195 8.19 -9.76 25.10
CA THR A 195 6.96 -9.02 24.79
C THR A 195 6.65 -7.88 25.75
N LEU A 196 7.41 -7.75 26.85
CA LEU A 196 7.15 -6.75 27.89
C LEU A 196 7.08 -5.31 27.32
N PHE A 197 8.03 -4.98 26.45
CA PHE A 197 8.04 -3.67 25.78
C PHE A 197 6.84 -3.48 24.85
N HIS A 198 6.39 -4.52 24.18
CA HIS A 198 5.22 -4.46 23.31
C HIS A 198 3.95 -4.17 24.11
N PHE A 199 3.79 -4.78 25.28
CA PHE A 199 2.64 -4.51 26.16
C PHE A 199 2.67 -3.09 26.73
N ALA A 200 3.84 -2.58 27.13
CA ALA A 200 3.98 -1.19 27.56
C ALA A 200 3.61 -0.23 26.42
N PHE A 201 4.11 -0.48 25.22
CA PHE A 201 3.82 0.35 24.05
C PHE A 201 2.34 0.27 23.65
N ALA A 202 1.74 -0.91 23.67
CA ALA A 202 0.30 -1.07 23.43
C ALA A 202 -0.54 -0.31 24.47
N GLY A 203 -0.19 -0.36 25.76
CA GLY A 203 -0.85 0.40 26.82
C GLY A 203 -0.78 1.90 26.56
N ALA A 204 0.39 2.42 26.22
CA ALA A 204 0.57 3.85 25.89
C ALA A 204 -0.25 4.26 24.66
N LEU A 205 -0.27 3.43 23.60
CA LEU A 205 -1.06 3.69 22.39
C LEU A 205 -2.57 3.69 22.66
N VAL A 206 -3.08 2.75 23.48
CA VAL A 206 -4.50 2.72 23.89
C VAL A 206 -4.86 3.98 24.68
N GLY A 207 -4.01 4.38 25.62
CA GLY A 207 -4.20 5.62 26.38
C GLY A 207 -4.24 6.86 25.51
N PHE A 208 -3.35 6.96 24.54
CA PHE A 208 -3.28 8.07 23.59
C PHE A 208 -4.48 8.09 22.63
N LEU A 209 -4.92 6.94 22.11
CA LEU A 209 -6.05 6.81 21.20
C LEU A 209 -7.34 7.37 21.79
N ARG A 210 -7.53 7.39 23.13
CA ARG A 210 -8.68 8.01 23.78
C ARG A 210 -8.85 9.49 23.39
N TYR A 211 -7.74 10.17 23.09
CA TYR A 211 -7.70 11.60 22.77
C TYR A 211 -7.43 11.87 21.30
N ASN A 212 -6.79 10.93 20.61
CA ASN A 212 -6.39 11.06 19.20
C ASN A 212 -7.41 10.44 18.23
N TYR A 213 -8.34 9.56 18.71
CA TYR A 213 -9.38 9.00 17.85
C TYR A 213 -10.39 10.08 17.43
N ASN A 214 -10.93 9.95 16.20
CA ASN A 214 -11.82 10.95 15.60
C ASN A 214 -13.15 11.17 16.36
N PRO A 215 -13.52 12.41 16.74
CA PRO A 215 -12.79 13.65 16.50
C PRO A 215 -11.61 13.83 17.48
N ALA A 216 -10.41 14.04 16.95
CA ALA A 216 -9.21 14.17 17.76
C ALA A 216 -9.22 15.47 18.58
N SER A 217 -8.81 15.38 19.84
CA SER A 217 -8.59 16.55 20.73
C SER A 217 -7.11 16.94 20.82
N VAL A 218 -6.22 16.05 20.35
CA VAL A 218 -4.76 16.22 20.29
C VAL A 218 -4.24 15.44 19.08
N PHE A 219 -3.36 16.04 18.31
CA PHE A 219 -2.62 15.35 17.24
C PHE A 219 -1.34 14.72 17.74
N LEU A 220 -1.01 13.57 17.17
CA LEU A 220 0.22 12.83 17.45
C LEU A 220 1.47 13.69 17.21
N GLY A 221 1.51 14.38 16.07
CA GLY A 221 2.62 15.21 15.64
C GLY A 221 3.81 14.40 15.12
N ASP A 222 4.80 15.12 14.62
CA ASP A 222 6.04 14.53 14.11
C ASP A 222 6.84 13.82 15.22
N SER A 223 6.81 14.35 16.45
CA SER A 223 7.39 13.72 17.63
C SER A 223 6.84 12.32 17.88
N GLY A 224 5.52 12.15 17.77
CA GLY A 224 4.87 10.86 18.02
C GLY A 224 4.96 9.91 16.82
N SER A 225 4.72 10.39 15.60
CA SER A 225 4.74 9.55 14.40
C SER A 225 6.14 9.00 14.10
N MET A 226 7.21 9.81 14.29
CA MET A 226 8.59 9.36 14.15
C MET A 226 8.97 8.35 15.24
N LEU A 227 8.54 8.57 16.50
CA LEU A 227 8.74 7.63 17.60
C LEU A 227 8.08 6.28 17.31
N ILE A 228 6.80 6.29 16.90
CA ILE A 228 6.05 5.08 16.54
C ILE A 228 6.76 4.34 15.40
N GLY A 229 7.11 5.03 14.33
CA GLY A 229 7.78 4.42 13.18
C GLY A 229 9.12 3.79 13.56
N PHE A 230 9.90 4.43 14.42
CA PHE A 230 11.16 3.90 14.93
C PHE A 230 10.96 2.64 15.79
N LEU A 231 10.02 2.67 16.74
CA LEU A 231 9.76 1.54 17.61
C LEU A 231 9.22 0.33 16.84
N VAL A 232 8.26 0.55 15.94
CA VAL A 232 7.71 -0.53 15.11
C VAL A 232 8.77 -1.14 14.19
N ALA A 233 9.77 -0.34 13.73
CA ALA A 233 10.88 -0.84 12.91
C ALA A 233 11.95 -1.57 13.72
N THR A 234 12.25 -1.12 14.93
CA THR A 234 13.38 -1.65 15.73
C THR A 234 12.99 -2.84 16.59
N LEU A 235 11.75 -2.91 17.09
CA LEU A 235 11.27 -4.03 17.90
C LEU A 235 11.47 -5.40 17.23
N PRO A 236 11.17 -5.61 15.94
CA PRO A 236 11.45 -6.88 15.26
C PRO A 236 12.92 -7.22 15.18
N LEU A 237 13.78 -6.21 14.96
CA LEU A 237 15.24 -6.41 14.88
C LEU A 237 15.84 -6.75 16.25
N ALA A 238 15.18 -6.32 17.33
CA ALA A 238 15.59 -6.62 18.69
C ALA A 238 15.32 -8.07 19.13
N THR A 239 14.41 -8.76 18.42
CA THR A 239 14.03 -10.13 18.74
C THR A 239 15.03 -11.11 18.15
N GLN A 240 15.92 -11.61 18.97
CA GLN A 240 16.95 -12.60 18.58
C GLN A 240 16.34 -13.97 18.29
N THR A 241 15.83 -14.19 17.09
CA THR A 241 15.32 -15.48 16.61
C THR A 241 16.03 -15.88 15.31
N PRO A 242 17.30 -16.35 15.37
CA PRO A 242 18.15 -16.53 14.19
C PRO A 242 17.61 -17.47 13.11
N ASN A 243 16.75 -18.40 13.46
CA ASN A 243 16.22 -19.41 12.51
C ASN A 243 14.81 -19.07 11.98
N SER A 244 14.30 -17.87 12.26
CA SER A 244 12.92 -17.48 11.94
C SER A 244 12.84 -16.10 11.25
N PHE A 245 13.76 -15.81 10.32
CA PHE A 245 13.78 -14.54 9.58
C PHE A 245 12.39 -14.15 9.05
N LEU A 246 11.69 -15.09 8.43
CA LEU A 246 10.34 -14.84 7.89
C LEU A 246 9.31 -14.59 9.00
N VAL A 247 9.50 -15.20 10.18
CA VAL A 247 8.64 -15.02 11.34
C VAL A 247 8.90 -13.67 12.01
N SER A 248 10.17 -13.33 12.22
CA SER A 248 10.56 -12.11 12.90
C SER A 248 10.36 -10.84 12.05
N VAL A 249 10.40 -10.95 10.73
CA VAL A 249 10.21 -9.83 9.80
C VAL A 249 8.85 -9.90 9.10
N GLY A 250 8.30 -11.10 8.87
CA GLY A 250 7.07 -11.27 8.10
C GLY A 250 5.85 -10.62 8.76
N VAL A 251 5.60 -10.88 10.06
CA VAL A 251 4.47 -10.24 10.77
C VAL A 251 4.64 -8.71 10.86
N PRO A 252 5.80 -8.16 11.22
CA PRO A 252 6.05 -6.72 11.17
C PRO A 252 5.91 -6.11 9.78
N MET A 253 6.45 -6.74 8.74
CA MET A 253 6.30 -6.27 7.36
C MET A 253 4.83 -6.25 6.92
N LEU A 254 4.08 -7.29 7.27
CA LEU A 254 2.64 -7.34 6.99
C LEU A 254 1.87 -6.29 7.79
N ALA A 255 2.20 -6.12 9.05
CA ALA A 255 1.58 -5.11 9.91
C ALA A 255 1.86 -3.68 9.44
N MET A 256 3.08 -3.43 8.93
CA MET A 256 3.45 -2.16 8.28
C MET A 256 3.07 -2.11 6.80
N GLY A 257 2.42 -3.14 6.27
CA GLY A 257 2.08 -3.25 4.85
C GLY A 257 1.31 -2.05 4.33
N VAL A 258 0.32 -1.56 5.07
CA VAL A 258 -0.47 -0.37 4.70
C VAL A 258 0.38 0.90 4.66
N PRO A 259 1.14 1.29 5.71
CA PRO A 259 2.04 2.45 5.68
C PRO A 259 3.12 2.35 4.59
N ILE A 260 3.80 1.21 4.49
CA ILE A 260 4.88 1.00 3.51
C ILE A 260 4.34 1.09 2.08
N PHE A 261 3.18 0.48 1.81
CA PHE A 261 2.56 0.51 0.49
C PHE A 261 2.16 1.93 0.07
N ASP A 262 1.52 2.70 0.97
CA ASP A 262 1.14 4.09 0.71
C ASP A 262 2.38 4.96 0.40
N THR A 263 3.43 4.82 1.21
CA THR A 263 4.69 5.56 1.04
C THR A 263 5.41 5.15 -0.25
N SER A 264 5.49 3.86 -0.55
CA SER A 264 6.14 3.34 -1.76
C SER A 264 5.44 3.85 -3.03
N LEU A 265 4.10 3.86 -3.05
CA LEU A 265 3.33 4.43 -4.15
C LEU A 265 3.57 5.94 -4.28
N ALA A 266 3.67 6.68 -3.17
CA ALA A 266 3.94 8.11 -3.20
C ALA A 266 5.35 8.41 -3.74
N ILE A 267 6.36 7.66 -3.32
CA ILE A 267 7.74 7.78 -3.83
C ILE A 267 7.78 7.45 -5.32
N LEU A 268 7.15 6.35 -5.74
CA LEU A 268 7.09 5.94 -7.15
C LEU A 268 6.46 7.03 -8.02
N ARG A 269 5.33 7.60 -7.59
CA ARG A 269 4.67 8.72 -8.29
C ARG A 269 5.56 9.94 -8.43
N ARG A 270 6.20 10.36 -7.34
CA ARG A 270 7.10 11.53 -7.35
C ARG A 270 8.29 11.30 -8.26
N SER A 271 8.90 10.12 -8.21
CA SER A 271 10.03 9.75 -9.07
C SER A 271 9.64 9.75 -10.55
N ILE A 272 8.50 9.15 -10.89
CA ILE A 272 7.96 9.11 -12.25
C ILE A 272 7.65 10.52 -12.76
N ARG A 273 6.96 11.35 -11.96
CA ARG A 273 6.67 12.74 -12.33
C ARG A 273 7.94 13.57 -12.57
N HIS A 274 8.92 13.41 -11.68
CA HIS A 274 10.20 14.12 -11.82
C HIS A 274 10.96 13.72 -13.09
N LEU A 275 10.96 12.44 -13.45
CA LEU A 275 11.58 11.93 -14.67
C LEU A 275 10.83 12.43 -15.93
N ILE A 276 9.50 12.45 -15.91
CA ILE A 276 8.68 13.00 -17.00
C ILE A 276 8.98 14.48 -17.20
N LEU A 277 8.98 15.28 -16.12
CA LEU A 277 9.24 16.72 -16.18
C LEU A 277 10.68 17.03 -16.64
N ARG A 278 11.68 16.25 -16.23
CA ARG A 278 13.05 16.39 -16.76
C ARG A 278 13.12 16.11 -18.25
N HIS A 279 12.37 15.17 -18.76
CA HIS A 279 12.33 14.84 -20.19
C HIS A 279 11.56 15.92 -20.98
N GLU A 280 10.44 16.44 -20.44
CA GLU A 280 9.67 17.53 -21.05
C GLU A 280 10.45 18.86 -21.05
N LYS A 281 11.23 19.19 -20.00
CA LYS A 281 12.12 20.37 -19.94
C LYS A 281 13.30 20.30 -20.94
N ARG A 282 13.74 19.10 -21.32
CA ARG A 282 14.73 18.94 -22.42
C ARG A 282 14.13 19.19 -23.80
N SER A 283 12.80 19.15 -23.93
CA SER A 283 12.07 19.29 -25.20
C SER A 283 11.39 20.66 -25.35
N ALA A 284 11.24 21.43 -24.27
CA ALA A 284 10.63 22.76 -24.27
C ALA A 284 11.54 23.72 -23.50
N ALA A 285 12.14 24.66 -24.21
CA ALA A 285 12.74 25.84 -23.58
C ALA A 285 11.62 26.72 -23.02
N GLU A 286 11.81 27.11 -21.74
CA GLU A 286 11.11 28.17 -21.01
C GLU A 286 9.72 27.88 -20.40
N GLY A 287 9.64 28.18 -19.09
CA GLY A 287 8.46 28.68 -18.40
C GLY A 287 7.58 27.66 -17.69
N ASP A 288 7.95 27.18 -16.54
CA ASP A 288 7.10 27.02 -15.34
C ASP A 288 7.86 26.23 -14.24
N SER A 289 8.70 26.93 -13.49
CA SER A 289 9.59 26.28 -12.49
C SER A 289 8.96 26.12 -11.10
N ASP A 290 7.77 26.68 -10.82
CA ASP A 290 7.28 26.86 -9.45
C ASP A 290 6.24 25.86 -8.93
N ARG A 291 5.87 24.81 -9.70
CA ARG A 291 4.79 23.89 -9.29
C ARG A 291 5.20 22.47 -8.94
N VAL A 292 6.48 22.20 -8.72
CA VAL A 292 6.99 20.84 -8.40
C VAL A 292 6.77 20.44 -6.94
N MET A 293 6.46 21.37 -6.04
CA MET A 293 6.31 21.14 -4.58
C MET A 293 4.87 21.21 -4.06
N THR A 294 3.85 20.99 -4.87
CA THR A 294 2.50 20.84 -4.33
C THR A 294 2.37 19.52 -3.56
N ALA A 295 1.86 19.60 -2.32
CA ALA A 295 1.57 18.44 -1.48
C ALA A 295 0.77 17.40 -2.26
N ASP A 296 1.21 16.15 -2.20
CA ASP A 296 0.57 15.04 -2.91
C ASP A 296 -0.68 14.61 -2.13
N HIS A 297 -1.86 15.02 -2.59
CA HIS A 297 -3.15 14.64 -2.00
C HIS A 297 -3.64 13.24 -2.41
N ASP A 298 -2.79 12.44 -3.06
CA ASP A 298 -3.17 11.17 -3.68
C ASP A 298 -2.75 9.93 -2.84
N HIS A 299 -2.44 10.14 -1.55
CA HIS A 299 -2.17 9.03 -0.63
C HIS A 299 -3.36 8.07 -0.51
N LEU A 300 -3.08 6.79 -0.25
CA LEU A 300 -4.09 5.72 -0.13
C LEU A 300 -5.20 6.08 0.86
N HIS A 301 -4.82 6.59 2.04
CA HIS A 301 -5.78 6.98 3.07
C HIS A 301 -6.70 8.13 2.62
N HIS A 302 -6.20 9.09 1.84
CA HIS A 302 -7.03 10.15 1.25
C HIS A 302 -7.97 9.61 0.15
N ARG A 303 -7.56 8.60 -0.62
CA ARG A 303 -8.41 7.97 -1.63
C ARG A 303 -9.56 7.18 -1.00
N ILE A 304 -9.26 6.42 0.08
CA ILE A 304 -10.29 5.70 0.83
C ILE A 304 -11.23 6.69 1.54
N LEU A 305 -10.68 7.79 2.09
CA LEU A 305 -11.47 8.84 2.71
C LEU A 305 -12.49 9.44 1.73
N ARG A 306 -12.08 9.70 0.50
CA ARG A 306 -12.99 10.17 -0.57
C ARG A 306 -14.03 9.10 -0.94
N ALA A 307 -13.61 7.85 -1.06
CA ALA A 307 -14.51 6.74 -1.36
C ALA A 307 -15.55 6.49 -0.26
N THR A 308 -15.25 6.86 0.99
CA THR A 308 -16.16 6.74 2.14
C THR A 308 -17.01 8.00 2.40
N GLY A 309 -17.03 8.94 1.46
CA GLY A 309 -17.79 10.20 1.61
C GLY A 309 -17.20 11.13 2.67
N LEU A 310 -15.87 11.21 2.76
CA LEU A 310 -15.12 12.03 3.74
C LEU A 310 -15.31 11.61 5.20
N ASN A 311 -15.72 10.37 5.46
CA ASN A 311 -15.91 9.86 6.81
C ASN A 311 -14.58 9.27 7.36
N GLN A 312 -13.88 10.03 8.21
CA GLN A 312 -12.60 9.63 8.80
C GLN A 312 -12.70 8.32 9.62
N ARG A 313 -13.77 8.14 10.42
CA ARG A 313 -13.96 6.92 11.24
C ARG A 313 -14.07 5.67 10.38
N ARG A 314 -14.90 5.71 9.32
CA ARG A 314 -15.03 4.57 8.39
C ARG A 314 -13.72 4.27 7.68
N THR A 315 -12.98 5.29 7.27
CA THR A 315 -11.67 5.16 6.64
C THR A 315 -10.66 4.50 7.58
N ALA A 316 -10.58 4.97 8.82
CA ALA A 316 -9.69 4.38 9.84
C ALA A 316 -10.03 2.91 10.10
N TRP A 317 -11.32 2.57 10.25
CA TRP A 317 -11.75 1.18 10.45
C TRP A 317 -11.40 0.26 9.27
N ILE A 318 -11.56 0.72 8.03
CA ILE A 318 -11.15 -0.07 6.85
C ILE A 318 -9.65 -0.37 6.91
N LEU A 319 -8.81 0.64 7.20
CA LEU A 319 -7.38 0.46 7.28
C LEU A 319 -6.93 -0.38 8.48
N TYR A 320 -7.62 -0.28 9.62
CA TYR A 320 -7.42 -1.15 10.78
C TYR A 320 -7.74 -2.62 10.45
N LEU A 321 -8.88 -2.87 9.81
CA LEU A 321 -9.26 -4.22 9.39
C LEU A 321 -8.27 -4.81 8.37
N MET A 322 -7.76 -4.00 7.45
CA MET A 322 -6.72 -4.42 6.51
C MET A 322 -5.43 -4.79 7.24
N THR A 323 -5.00 -3.96 8.19
CA THR A 323 -3.81 -4.22 9.00
C THR A 323 -4.00 -5.47 9.87
N LEU A 324 -5.17 -5.61 10.51
CA LEU A 324 -5.50 -6.78 11.32
C LEU A 324 -5.51 -8.06 10.48
N ALA A 325 -6.13 -8.03 9.30
CA ALA A 325 -6.13 -9.16 8.38
C ALA A 325 -4.70 -9.55 7.96
N ALA A 326 -3.85 -8.56 7.69
CA ALA A 326 -2.44 -8.78 7.36
C ALA A 326 -1.67 -9.43 8.53
N VAL A 327 -1.88 -8.95 9.75
CA VAL A 327 -1.30 -9.53 10.97
C VAL A 327 -1.79 -10.97 11.18
N LEU A 328 -3.09 -11.22 11.05
CA LEU A 328 -3.66 -12.57 11.21
C LEU A 328 -3.14 -13.54 10.14
N ILE A 329 -2.98 -13.07 8.89
CA ILE A 329 -2.33 -13.84 7.84
C ILE A 329 -0.88 -14.16 8.24
N GLY A 330 -0.13 -13.19 8.75
CA GLY A 330 1.23 -13.39 9.23
C GLY A 330 1.31 -14.43 10.35
N LEU A 331 0.47 -14.28 11.37
CA LEU A 331 0.39 -15.24 12.49
C LEU A 331 -0.06 -16.64 12.02
N GLY A 332 -1.03 -16.73 11.11
CA GLY A 332 -1.45 -17.99 10.49
C GLY A 332 -0.32 -18.65 9.71
N GLY A 333 0.49 -17.85 9.00
CA GLY A 333 1.69 -18.34 8.30
C GLY A 333 2.76 -18.90 9.25
N MET A 334 2.80 -18.45 10.50
CA MET A 334 3.69 -19.02 11.53
C MET A 334 3.26 -20.41 12.00
N MET A 335 1.96 -20.72 11.97
CA MET A 335 1.42 -22.04 12.29
C MET A 335 1.81 -23.09 11.22
N LEU A 336 2.14 -22.63 10.02
CA LEU A 336 2.69 -23.44 8.93
C LEU A 336 4.22 -23.47 9.05
N LYS A 337 4.87 -24.55 8.61
CA LYS A 337 6.34 -24.70 8.65
C LYS A 337 7.03 -23.45 8.03
N SER A 338 8.15 -23.00 8.59
CA SER A 338 8.81 -21.69 8.34
C SER A 338 9.00 -21.27 6.86
N ARG A 339 9.11 -22.24 5.92
CA ARG A 339 9.25 -21.96 4.48
C ARG A 339 7.97 -21.46 3.80
N SER A 340 6.81 -21.80 4.35
CA SER A 340 5.52 -21.34 3.79
C SER A 340 5.16 -19.89 4.14
N ALA A 341 5.78 -19.32 5.17
CA ALA A 341 5.55 -17.92 5.55
C ALA A 341 5.92 -16.92 4.45
N GLY A 342 6.98 -17.20 3.68
CA GLY A 342 7.34 -16.37 2.51
C GLY A 342 6.30 -16.41 1.38
N LEU A 343 5.64 -17.55 1.18
CA LEU A 343 4.55 -17.69 0.21
C LEU A 343 3.30 -16.93 0.67
N TRP A 344 3.01 -16.93 1.96
CA TRP A 344 1.93 -16.12 2.54
C TRP A 344 2.20 -14.62 2.36
N LEU A 345 3.44 -14.18 2.58
CA LEU A 345 3.84 -12.80 2.33
C LEU A 345 3.67 -12.42 0.86
N ALA A 346 4.11 -13.29 -0.05
CA ALA A 346 3.95 -13.09 -1.49
C ALA A 346 2.47 -13.07 -1.90
N ALA A 347 1.64 -13.98 -1.37
CA ALA A 347 0.20 -14.01 -1.63
C ALA A 347 -0.51 -12.74 -1.12
N PHE A 348 -0.12 -12.25 0.06
CA PHE A 348 -0.63 -10.99 0.59
C PHE A 348 -0.22 -9.81 -0.31
N ALA A 349 1.05 -9.73 -0.70
CA ALA A 349 1.55 -8.66 -1.56
C ALA A 349 0.77 -8.60 -2.89
N VAL A 350 0.49 -9.77 -3.49
CA VAL A 350 -0.32 -9.84 -4.71
C VAL A 350 -1.80 -9.58 -4.44
N GLY A 351 -2.34 -10.05 -3.33
CA GLY A 351 -3.68 -9.67 -2.90
C GLY A 351 -3.84 -8.15 -2.80
N CYS A 352 -2.86 -7.48 -2.20
CA CYS A 352 -2.79 -6.02 -2.16
C CYS A 352 -2.72 -5.40 -3.57
N VAL A 353 -1.86 -5.91 -4.45
CA VAL A 353 -1.73 -5.42 -5.83
C VAL A 353 -3.04 -5.60 -6.60
N VAL A 354 -3.70 -6.75 -6.47
CA VAL A 354 -5.00 -7.01 -7.13
C VAL A 354 -6.10 -6.11 -6.56
N MET A 355 -6.16 -5.99 -5.24
CA MET A 355 -7.18 -5.20 -4.54
C MET A 355 -7.02 -3.69 -4.82
N PHE A 356 -5.78 -3.21 -4.91
CA PHE A 356 -5.46 -1.82 -5.22
C PHE A 356 -5.19 -1.54 -6.70
N ARG A 357 -5.42 -2.50 -7.58
CA ARG A 357 -5.21 -2.39 -9.02
C ARG A 357 -5.83 -1.13 -9.63
N ASP A 358 -7.07 -0.82 -9.25
CA ASP A 358 -7.77 0.36 -9.78
C ASP A 358 -7.21 1.66 -9.20
N MET A 359 -6.62 1.61 -8.01
CA MET A 359 -5.90 2.71 -7.39
C MET A 359 -4.50 2.89 -7.99
N ALA A 360 -3.82 1.80 -8.32
CA ALA A 360 -2.50 1.81 -8.95
C ALA A 360 -2.54 2.12 -10.46
N ARG A 361 -3.71 2.15 -11.10
CA ARG A 361 -3.82 2.45 -12.54
C ARG A 361 -3.27 3.81 -12.93
N VAL A 362 -3.37 4.80 -12.06
CA VAL A 362 -2.83 6.15 -12.32
C VAL A 362 -1.31 6.11 -12.36
N GLU A 363 -0.68 5.42 -11.41
CA GLU A 363 0.76 5.27 -11.31
C GLU A 363 1.33 4.44 -12.46
N LEU A 364 0.61 3.38 -12.85
CA LEU A 364 0.99 2.54 -13.97
C LEU A 364 0.86 3.28 -15.32
N PHE A 365 -0.09 4.21 -15.44
CA PHE A 365 -0.22 5.05 -16.62
C PHE A 365 0.95 6.06 -16.72
N ASP A 366 1.35 6.67 -15.61
CA ASP A 366 2.49 7.58 -15.58
C ASP A 366 3.82 6.84 -15.82
N ALA A 367 3.98 5.62 -15.29
CA ALA A 367 5.11 4.74 -15.64
C ALA A 367 5.12 4.36 -17.12
N GLY A 368 3.93 4.15 -17.71
CA GLY A 368 3.75 3.93 -19.13
C GLY A 368 4.21 5.11 -19.99
N ARG A 369 3.92 6.33 -19.56
CA ARG A 369 4.40 7.55 -20.24
C ARG A 369 5.93 7.65 -20.23
N LEU A 370 6.57 7.22 -19.14
CA LEU A 370 8.02 7.17 -19.02
C LEU A 370 8.65 6.15 -19.98
N LEU A 371 8.13 4.92 -19.97
CA LEU A 371 8.56 3.86 -20.89
C LEU A 371 8.33 4.27 -22.35
N ALA A 372 7.25 5.02 -22.61
CA ALA A 372 6.95 5.59 -23.92
C ALA A 372 8.00 6.59 -24.40
N ALA A 373 8.49 7.43 -23.49
CA ALA A 373 9.52 8.41 -23.79
C ALA A 373 10.86 7.73 -24.17
N PHE A 374 11.13 6.54 -23.59
CA PHE A 374 12.34 5.75 -23.89
C PHE A 374 12.19 4.81 -25.12
N ALA A 375 10.95 4.42 -25.48
CA ALA A 375 10.70 3.40 -26.51
C ALA A 375 10.31 3.96 -27.89
N ARG A 376 10.76 5.15 -28.25
CA ARG A 376 10.26 5.98 -29.37
C ARG A 376 10.22 5.32 -30.77
N ASP A 377 10.95 4.24 -31.04
CA ASP A 377 11.16 3.79 -32.44
C ASP A 377 10.64 2.39 -32.86
N ARG A 378 10.13 1.53 -31.96
CA ARG A 378 9.87 0.12 -32.30
C ARG A 378 8.43 -0.42 -32.15
N ALA A 379 7.43 0.39 -31.83
CA ALA A 379 6.17 -0.12 -31.27
C ALA A 379 5.05 -0.57 -32.25
N THR A 380 5.06 -0.18 -33.50
CA THR A 380 3.88 -0.34 -34.40
C THR A 380 3.72 -1.72 -35.04
N SER A 381 4.80 -2.44 -35.32
CA SER A 381 4.74 -3.77 -35.97
C SER A 381 4.47 -4.92 -34.99
N ALA A 382 4.83 -4.78 -33.72
CA ALA A 382 4.63 -5.77 -32.67
C ALA A 382 3.15 -5.94 -32.28
N ARG A 383 2.33 -4.87 -32.29
CA ARG A 383 0.94 -4.85 -31.82
C ARG A 383 0.02 -5.84 -32.56
N ARG A 384 0.20 -6.02 -33.88
CA ARG A 384 -0.65 -6.89 -34.70
C ARG A 384 -0.37 -8.38 -34.51
N ARG A 385 0.89 -8.76 -34.25
CA ARG A 385 1.30 -10.15 -34.00
C ARG A 385 0.85 -10.65 -32.62
N TRP A 386 0.96 -9.82 -31.59
CA TRP A 386 0.58 -10.19 -30.20
C TRP A 386 -0.91 -10.45 -30.02
N ALA A 387 -1.79 -9.83 -30.81
CA ALA A 387 -3.23 -10.02 -30.69
C ALA A 387 -3.69 -11.44 -31.10
N LYS A 388 -3.04 -12.03 -32.12
CA LYS A 388 -3.37 -13.39 -32.61
C LYS A 388 -2.81 -14.51 -31.74
N LEU A 389 -1.67 -14.27 -31.05
CA LEU A 389 -0.98 -15.26 -30.22
C LEU A 389 -1.43 -15.29 -28.76
N SER A 390 -2.44 -14.53 -28.39
CA SER A 390 -2.75 -14.28 -26.99
C SER A 390 -3.38 -15.47 -26.25
N VAL A 391 -4.28 -16.22 -26.89
CA VAL A 391 -4.93 -17.37 -26.23
C VAL A 391 -3.94 -18.54 -26.10
N PRO A 392 -3.25 -18.98 -27.16
CA PRO A 392 -2.25 -20.03 -27.02
C PRO A 392 -1.13 -19.64 -26.04
N PHE A 393 -0.71 -18.38 -26.01
CA PHE A 393 0.25 -17.92 -25.02
C PHE A 393 -0.24 -18.12 -23.58
N TYR A 394 -1.50 -17.77 -23.28
CA TYR A 394 -2.05 -17.97 -21.95
C TYR A 394 -2.18 -19.43 -21.57
N VAL A 395 -2.55 -20.31 -22.51
CA VAL A 395 -2.63 -21.75 -22.28
C VAL A 395 -1.26 -22.32 -21.91
N VAL A 396 -0.25 -22.03 -22.70
CA VAL A 396 1.13 -22.49 -22.45
C VAL A 396 1.66 -21.92 -21.13
N PHE A 397 1.46 -20.61 -20.90
CA PHE A 397 1.90 -19.96 -19.67
C PHE A 397 1.23 -20.55 -18.44
N ASP A 398 -0.09 -20.79 -18.48
CA ASP A 398 -0.84 -21.34 -17.35
C ASP A 398 -0.38 -22.76 -17.02
N VAL A 399 -0.15 -23.60 -18.02
CA VAL A 399 0.38 -24.95 -17.78
C VAL A 399 1.77 -24.87 -17.11
N LEU A 400 2.65 -24.01 -17.61
CA LEU A 400 3.98 -23.80 -17.00
C LEU A 400 3.86 -23.23 -15.59
N ALA A 401 2.95 -22.29 -15.36
CA ALA A 401 2.68 -21.71 -14.04
C ALA A 401 2.14 -22.73 -13.05
N LEU A 402 1.24 -23.62 -13.48
CA LEU A 402 0.71 -24.70 -12.66
C LEU A 402 1.80 -25.72 -12.30
N VAL A 403 2.63 -26.10 -13.26
CA VAL A 403 3.79 -26.98 -13.01
C VAL A 403 4.79 -26.31 -12.06
N ALA A 404 5.14 -25.05 -12.30
CA ALA A 404 6.01 -24.29 -11.41
C ALA A 404 5.44 -24.20 -9.99
N SER A 405 4.12 -23.97 -9.86
CA SER A 405 3.42 -23.90 -8.57
C SER A 405 3.53 -25.23 -7.80
N PHE A 406 3.54 -26.36 -8.50
CA PHE A 406 3.72 -27.66 -7.88
C PHE A 406 5.13 -27.81 -7.29
N PHE A 407 6.17 -27.43 -8.02
CA PHE A 407 7.54 -27.49 -7.49
C PHE A 407 7.78 -26.50 -6.36
N VAL A 408 7.20 -25.31 -6.42
CA VAL A 408 7.24 -24.33 -5.31
C VAL A 408 6.51 -24.88 -4.09
N MET A 409 5.38 -25.56 -4.26
CA MET A 409 4.66 -26.24 -3.18
C MET A 409 5.53 -27.33 -2.55
N LEU A 410 6.15 -28.21 -3.34
CA LEU A 410 7.06 -29.25 -2.80
C LEU A 410 8.21 -28.63 -2.00
N TYR A 411 8.83 -27.58 -2.54
CA TYR A 411 9.88 -26.85 -1.83
C TYR A 411 9.40 -26.24 -0.52
N ALA A 412 8.23 -25.61 -0.52
CA ALA A 412 7.63 -25.00 0.67
C ALA A 412 7.26 -26.02 1.75
N MET A 413 6.77 -27.18 1.33
CA MET A 413 6.39 -28.29 2.23
C MET A 413 7.56 -29.20 2.60
N GLN A 414 8.78 -28.91 2.11
CA GLN A 414 9.99 -29.73 2.32
C GLN A 414 9.84 -31.18 1.83
N LEU A 415 9.00 -31.39 0.83
CA LEU A 415 8.79 -32.70 0.24
C LEU A 415 9.87 -32.99 -0.81
N PRO A 416 10.53 -34.15 -0.78
CA PRO A 416 11.56 -34.50 -1.76
C PRO A 416 10.91 -34.77 -3.13
N VAL A 417 11.45 -34.14 -4.17
CA VAL A 417 10.96 -34.27 -5.56
C VAL A 417 11.11 -35.70 -6.10
N THR A 418 12.03 -36.45 -5.52
CA THR A 418 12.38 -37.83 -5.96
C THR A 418 11.35 -38.88 -5.57
N LYS A 419 10.41 -38.58 -4.65
CA LYS A 419 9.37 -39.53 -4.24
C LYS A 419 8.48 -39.92 -5.42
N PRO A 420 8.17 -41.23 -5.57
CA PRO A 420 7.31 -41.71 -6.67
C PRO A 420 5.90 -41.09 -6.63
N GLU A 421 5.41 -40.75 -5.45
CA GLU A 421 4.13 -40.08 -5.21
C GLU A 421 4.03 -38.72 -5.92
N CYS A 422 5.14 -37.96 -6.02
CA CYS A 422 5.19 -36.69 -6.72
C CYS A 422 4.96 -36.82 -8.23
N ARG A 423 5.35 -37.96 -8.83
CA ARG A 423 5.14 -38.20 -10.27
C ARG A 423 3.66 -38.38 -10.61
N VAL A 424 2.85 -38.91 -9.71
CA VAL A 424 1.41 -39.08 -9.89
C VAL A 424 0.65 -37.82 -9.45
N ALA A 425 1.08 -37.15 -8.39
CA ALA A 425 0.45 -35.94 -7.90
C ALA A 425 0.55 -34.74 -8.86
N LEU A 426 1.68 -34.60 -9.57
CA LEU A 426 1.90 -33.52 -10.53
C LEU A 426 0.83 -33.48 -11.64
N PRO A 427 0.61 -34.55 -12.44
CA PRO A 427 -0.38 -34.53 -13.50
C PRO A 427 -1.81 -34.38 -12.97
N ILE A 428 -2.16 -34.98 -11.82
CA ILE A 428 -3.49 -34.85 -11.21
C ILE A 428 -3.78 -33.40 -10.85
N ARG A 429 -2.90 -32.73 -10.11
CA ARG A 429 -3.08 -31.33 -9.70
C ARG A 429 -3.10 -30.38 -10.89
N THR A 430 -2.20 -30.59 -11.84
CA THR A 430 -2.10 -29.74 -13.03
C THR A 430 -3.33 -29.91 -13.92
N ALA A 431 -3.78 -31.14 -14.17
CA ALA A 431 -4.98 -31.42 -14.98
C ALA A 431 -6.26 -30.88 -14.33
N ALA A 432 -6.46 -31.09 -13.02
CA ALA A 432 -7.62 -30.59 -12.30
C ALA A 432 -7.67 -29.05 -12.32
N SER A 433 -6.54 -28.39 -12.10
CA SER A 433 -6.48 -26.91 -12.12
C SER A 433 -6.68 -26.35 -13.53
N PHE A 434 -6.10 -26.99 -14.55
CA PHE A 434 -6.30 -26.59 -15.93
C PHE A 434 -7.76 -26.78 -16.37
N ALA A 435 -8.38 -27.92 -16.01
CA ALA A 435 -9.77 -28.20 -16.29
C ALA A 435 -10.70 -27.15 -15.63
N SER A 436 -10.42 -26.77 -14.39
CA SER A 436 -11.16 -25.71 -13.68
C SER A 436 -11.05 -24.34 -14.38
N LEU A 437 -9.86 -23.97 -14.86
CA LEU A 437 -9.67 -22.74 -15.64
C LEU A 437 -10.47 -22.74 -16.96
N VAL A 438 -10.55 -23.88 -17.63
CA VAL A 438 -11.34 -24.05 -18.86
C VAL A 438 -12.84 -24.01 -18.54
N PHE A 439 -13.29 -24.76 -17.54
CA PHE A 439 -14.71 -24.86 -17.15
C PHE A 439 -15.28 -23.50 -16.75
N LEU A 440 -14.55 -22.71 -15.97
CA LEU A 440 -14.94 -21.36 -15.56
C LEU A 440 -14.70 -20.31 -16.65
N ARG A 441 -14.42 -20.74 -17.89
CA ARG A 441 -14.31 -19.90 -19.09
C ARG A 441 -13.31 -18.75 -18.96
N THR A 442 -12.21 -18.95 -18.23
CA THR A 442 -11.19 -17.90 -18.02
C THR A 442 -10.50 -17.51 -19.33
N TYR A 443 -10.41 -18.43 -20.31
CA TYR A 443 -9.84 -18.18 -21.64
C TYR A 443 -10.77 -17.41 -22.59
N MET A 444 -12.07 -17.39 -22.32
CA MET A 444 -13.03 -16.57 -23.08
C MET A 444 -13.07 -15.11 -22.60
N THR A 445 -12.39 -14.81 -21.51
CA THR A 445 -12.31 -13.46 -20.97
C THR A 445 -11.29 -12.61 -21.73
N VAL A 446 -11.72 -11.45 -22.21
CA VAL A 446 -10.81 -10.47 -22.83
C VAL A 446 -10.07 -9.73 -21.72
N TRP A 447 -8.91 -10.24 -21.30
CA TRP A 447 -8.14 -9.73 -20.16
C TRP A 447 -7.68 -8.28 -20.29
N SER A 448 -7.52 -7.77 -21.53
CA SER A 448 -7.28 -6.34 -21.75
C SER A 448 -8.43 -5.43 -21.30
N ARG A 449 -9.64 -6.00 -21.07
CA ARG A 449 -10.85 -5.28 -20.62
C ARG A 449 -11.39 -5.83 -19.31
N ALA A 450 -10.62 -6.69 -18.63
CA ALA A 450 -11.09 -7.38 -17.44
C ALA A 450 -11.45 -6.40 -16.32
N MET A 451 -12.56 -6.68 -15.64
CA MET A 451 -13.03 -6.00 -14.43
C MET A 451 -12.63 -6.80 -13.19
N THR A 452 -12.83 -6.26 -12.00
CA THR A 452 -12.57 -6.94 -10.73
C THR A 452 -13.31 -8.28 -10.63
N SER A 453 -14.54 -8.38 -11.14
CA SER A 453 -15.33 -9.61 -11.20
C SER A 453 -14.64 -10.74 -12.00
N ASN A 454 -13.87 -10.42 -13.03
CA ASN A 454 -13.13 -11.41 -13.80
C ASN A 454 -11.95 -11.99 -13.02
N PHE A 455 -11.31 -11.18 -12.15
CA PHE A 455 -10.27 -11.66 -11.25
C PHE A 455 -10.85 -12.47 -10.08
N ALA A 456 -12.04 -12.12 -9.58
CA ALA A 456 -12.77 -12.95 -8.63
C ALA A 456 -13.10 -14.34 -9.23
N ARG A 457 -13.55 -14.39 -10.49
CA ARG A 457 -13.75 -15.66 -11.21
C ARG A 457 -12.46 -16.46 -11.37
N LEU A 458 -11.34 -15.80 -11.65
CA LEU A 458 -10.03 -16.45 -11.73
C LEU A 458 -9.60 -17.02 -10.37
N LEU A 459 -9.83 -16.28 -9.28
CA LEU A 459 -9.57 -16.74 -7.93
C LEU A 459 -10.33 -18.03 -7.63
N VAL A 460 -11.64 -18.03 -7.92
CA VAL A 460 -12.51 -19.21 -7.75
C VAL A 460 -12.02 -20.37 -8.62
N ALA A 461 -11.59 -20.12 -9.86
CA ALA A 461 -11.08 -21.16 -10.74
C ALA A 461 -9.80 -21.81 -10.18
N CYS A 462 -8.85 -21.02 -9.71
CA CYS A 462 -7.63 -21.54 -9.10
C CYS A 462 -7.90 -22.28 -7.78
N ALA A 463 -8.82 -21.78 -6.95
CA ALA A 463 -9.21 -22.43 -5.70
C ALA A 463 -9.90 -23.78 -5.95
N ALA A 464 -10.89 -23.80 -6.83
CA ALA A 464 -11.59 -25.05 -7.18
C ALA A 464 -10.64 -26.09 -7.80
N GLY A 465 -9.76 -25.67 -8.70
CA GLY A 465 -8.76 -26.55 -9.30
C GLY A 465 -7.76 -27.11 -8.28
N ALA A 466 -7.31 -26.30 -7.36
CA ALA A 466 -6.40 -26.76 -6.30
C ALA A 466 -7.08 -27.75 -5.34
N ILE A 467 -8.33 -27.47 -4.95
CA ILE A 467 -9.13 -28.37 -4.09
C ILE A 467 -9.40 -29.70 -4.80
N LEU A 468 -9.89 -29.67 -6.03
CA LEU A 468 -10.15 -30.87 -6.83
C LEU A 468 -8.86 -31.67 -7.04
N GLY A 469 -7.74 -31.00 -7.33
CA GLY A 469 -6.43 -31.63 -7.43
C GLY A 469 -5.94 -32.23 -6.12
N GLY A 470 -6.22 -31.57 -4.98
CA GLY A 470 -5.95 -32.12 -3.65
C GLY A 470 -6.75 -33.38 -3.35
N ILE A 471 -8.06 -33.33 -3.60
CA ILE A 471 -8.95 -34.51 -3.46
C ILE A 471 -8.49 -35.63 -4.38
N GLY A 472 -8.17 -35.33 -5.65
CA GLY A 472 -7.67 -36.33 -6.59
C GLY A 472 -6.39 -37.03 -6.14
N VAL A 473 -5.50 -36.31 -5.49
CA VAL A 473 -4.29 -36.88 -4.89
C VAL A 473 -4.64 -37.79 -3.69
N CYS A 474 -5.61 -37.37 -2.87
CA CYS A 474 -6.09 -38.19 -1.74
C CYS A 474 -6.78 -39.50 -2.19
N CYS A 475 -7.46 -39.47 -3.33
CA CYS A 475 -8.16 -40.63 -3.88
C CYS A 475 -7.24 -41.58 -4.70
N ALA A 476 -6.02 -41.16 -5.01
CA ALA A 476 -5.11 -41.98 -5.81
C ALA A 476 -4.48 -43.10 -4.97
N PRO A 477 -4.56 -44.37 -5.44
CA PRO A 477 -4.03 -45.49 -4.70
C PRO A 477 -2.52 -45.36 -4.49
N ASN A 478 -2.04 -45.76 -3.32
CA ASN A 478 -0.62 -45.74 -2.90
C ASN A 478 0.05 -44.36 -2.74
N ILE A 479 -0.71 -43.26 -2.67
CA ILE A 479 -0.12 -41.90 -2.45
C ILE A 479 -0.22 -41.52 -0.97
N ILE A 480 -1.27 -41.89 -0.27
CA ILE A 480 -1.42 -41.65 1.17
C ILE A 480 -1.04 -42.92 1.88
N THR A 481 0.11 -42.89 2.52
CA THR A 481 0.46 -43.79 3.61
C THR A 481 -0.15 -43.23 4.90
N ASP A 482 -0.47 -44.09 5.86
CA ASP A 482 -1.12 -43.72 7.14
C ASP A 482 -0.43 -42.61 7.94
N ASP A 483 0.78 -42.23 7.55
CA ASP A 483 1.59 -41.18 8.19
C ASP A 483 1.39 -39.75 7.65
N VAL A 484 0.62 -39.53 6.54
CA VAL A 484 0.40 -38.19 5.99
C VAL A 484 -0.86 -37.60 6.60
N ALA A 485 -0.68 -36.70 7.56
CA ALA A 485 -1.80 -36.00 8.19
C ALA A 485 -2.63 -35.18 7.18
N ALA A 486 -3.97 -35.22 7.28
CA ALA A 486 -4.89 -34.44 6.46
C ALA A 486 -4.54 -32.93 6.45
N ALA A 487 -3.95 -32.44 7.54
CA ALA A 487 -3.44 -31.08 7.65
C ALA A 487 -2.29 -30.77 6.67
N GLU A 488 -1.43 -31.74 6.36
CA GLU A 488 -0.32 -31.56 5.40
C GLU A 488 -0.85 -31.47 3.96
N VAL A 489 -1.83 -32.27 3.61
CA VAL A 489 -2.49 -32.21 2.29
C VAL A 489 -3.24 -30.87 2.12
N ALA A 490 -3.93 -30.42 3.17
CA ALA A 490 -4.62 -29.14 3.16
C ALA A 490 -3.62 -27.96 3.02
N GLY A 491 -2.52 -27.99 3.76
CA GLY A 491 -1.43 -27.01 3.66
C GLY A 491 -0.81 -26.98 2.27
N ALA A 492 -0.49 -28.14 1.69
CA ALA A 492 0.03 -28.28 0.33
C ALA A 492 -0.94 -27.74 -0.71
N THR A 493 -2.24 -28.01 -0.56
CA THR A 493 -3.29 -27.54 -1.47
C THR A 493 -3.41 -26.03 -1.41
N LEU A 494 -3.34 -25.45 -0.22
CA LEU A 494 -3.39 -24.01 -0.02
C LEU A 494 -2.17 -23.30 -0.64
N VAL A 495 -0.96 -23.81 -0.43
CA VAL A 495 0.26 -23.27 -1.04
C VAL A 495 0.18 -23.36 -2.56
N TYR A 496 -0.23 -24.49 -3.10
CA TYR A 496 -0.41 -24.66 -4.54
C TYR A 496 -1.42 -23.67 -5.13
N PHE A 497 -2.58 -23.48 -4.48
CA PHE A 497 -3.59 -22.50 -4.85
C PHE A 497 -3.00 -21.08 -4.90
N LEU A 498 -2.35 -20.66 -3.82
CA LEU A 498 -1.83 -19.30 -3.71
C LEU A 498 -0.79 -18.99 -4.79
N VAL A 499 0.16 -19.91 -5.01
CA VAL A 499 1.21 -19.72 -6.01
C VAL A 499 0.65 -19.75 -7.43
N SER A 500 -0.26 -20.68 -7.73
CA SER A 500 -0.89 -20.76 -9.05
C SER A 500 -1.73 -19.52 -9.36
N PHE A 501 -2.53 -19.05 -8.41
CA PHE A 501 -3.28 -17.81 -8.56
C PHE A 501 -2.36 -16.62 -8.79
N LEU A 502 -1.28 -16.49 -8.02
CA LEU A 502 -0.29 -15.45 -8.12
C LEU A 502 0.33 -15.37 -9.53
N LEU A 503 0.86 -16.48 -10.01
CA LEU A 503 1.52 -16.54 -11.31
C LEU A 503 0.56 -16.28 -12.45
N ILE A 504 -0.62 -16.90 -12.42
CA ILE A 504 -1.64 -16.75 -13.45
C ILE A 504 -2.22 -15.33 -13.45
N ALA A 505 -2.52 -14.76 -12.27
CA ALA A 505 -3.04 -13.40 -12.16
C ALA A 505 -2.02 -12.35 -12.64
N SER A 506 -0.74 -12.52 -12.34
CA SER A 506 0.31 -11.60 -12.80
C SER A 506 0.40 -11.53 -14.33
N ALA A 507 0.31 -12.66 -15.02
CA ALA A 507 0.28 -12.70 -16.49
C ALA A 507 -0.98 -12.03 -17.07
N ARG A 508 -2.13 -12.18 -16.38
CA ARG A 508 -3.38 -11.52 -16.78
C ARG A 508 -3.35 -10.01 -16.56
N LEU A 509 -2.67 -9.56 -15.50
CA LEU A 509 -2.47 -8.14 -15.18
C LEU A 509 -1.50 -7.45 -16.14
N ALA A 510 -0.50 -8.15 -16.64
CA ALA A 510 0.48 -7.60 -17.57
C ALA A 510 -0.15 -7.02 -18.85
N ARG A 511 -1.22 -7.64 -19.35
CA ARG A 511 -1.86 -7.23 -20.62
C ARG A 511 -2.61 -5.90 -20.56
N PRO A 512 -3.46 -5.60 -19.56
CA PRO A 512 -4.01 -4.26 -19.36
C PRO A 512 -2.92 -3.20 -19.22
N LEU A 513 -1.85 -3.54 -18.48
CA LEU A 513 -0.70 -2.67 -18.28
C LEU A 513 -0.02 -2.30 -19.60
N VAL A 514 0.32 -3.30 -20.38
CA VAL A 514 0.94 -3.11 -21.71
C VAL A 514 0.04 -2.27 -22.63
N ARG A 515 -1.26 -2.49 -22.62
CA ARG A 515 -2.21 -1.67 -23.39
C ARG A 515 -2.19 -0.20 -22.94
N ASP A 516 -2.20 0.04 -21.63
CA ASP A 516 -2.23 1.41 -21.09
C ASP A 516 -0.90 2.14 -21.36
N VAL A 517 0.22 1.40 -21.39
CA VAL A 517 1.54 1.88 -21.85
C VAL A 517 1.51 2.27 -23.33
N PHE A 518 0.99 1.40 -24.20
CA PHE A 518 0.91 1.71 -25.64
C PHE A 518 -0.01 2.89 -25.92
N TYR A 519 -1.12 3.02 -25.19
CA TYR A 519 -2.00 4.19 -25.31
C TYR A 519 -1.27 5.49 -24.90
N ALA A 520 -0.50 5.46 -23.82
CA ALA A 520 0.31 6.61 -23.41
C ALA A 520 1.37 6.99 -24.46
N ILE A 521 1.98 5.98 -25.11
CA ILE A 521 2.92 6.18 -26.23
C ILE A 521 2.22 6.88 -27.39
N ASP A 522 1.06 6.38 -27.81
CA ASP A 522 0.30 6.96 -28.93
C ASP A 522 -0.12 8.40 -28.61
N CYS A 523 -0.60 8.69 -27.40
CA CYS A 523 -0.96 10.05 -26.96
C CYS A 523 0.26 10.99 -26.93
N SER A 524 1.43 10.51 -26.51
CA SER A 524 2.66 11.32 -26.50
C SER A 524 3.14 11.66 -27.93
N ARG A 525 2.97 10.76 -28.88
CA ARG A 525 3.31 10.98 -30.29
C ARG A 525 2.41 12.01 -30.95
N LEU A 526 1.12 12.02 -30.59
CA LEU A 526 0.12 12.93 -31.15
C LEU A 526 0.24 14.35 -30.59
N LYS A 527 0.73 14.52 -29.35
CA LYS A 527 0.90 15.85 -28.73
C LYS A 527 1.81 16.81 -29.48
N GLY A 528 2.78 16.31 -30.25
CA GLY A 528 3.73 17.11 -31.01
C GLY A 528 3.30 17.44 -32.46
N ARG A 529 2.14 16.94 -32.92
CA ARG A 529 1.63 17.18 -34.27
C ARG A 529 0.67 18.38 -34.30
N LYS A 530 0.82 19.27 -35.28
CA LYS A 530 -0.06 20.43 -35.45
C LYS A 530 -1.45 20.05 -36.00
N ASP A 531 -1.58 18.90 -36.66
CA ASP A 531 -2.79 18.45 -37.37
C ASP A 531 -3.76 17.66 -36.49
N VAL A 532 -3.53 17.59 -35.15
CA VAL A 532 -4.31 16.78 -34.22
C VAL A 532 -5.28 17.65 -33.44
N SER A 533 -6.57 17.38 -33.55
CA SER A 533 -7.60 18.09 -32.79
C SER A 533 -7.53 17.77 -31.29
N ARG A 534 -7.40 18.80 -30.47
CA ARG A 534 -7.23 18.73 -29.01
C ARG A 534 -8.59 18.84 -28.33
N VAL A 535 -9.02 17.75 -27.72
CA VAL A 535 -10.36 17.62 -27.13
C VAL A 535 -10.28 17.76 -25.61
N LEU A 536 -11.08 18.68 -25.05
CA LEU A 536 -11.35 18.78 -23.63
C LEU A 536 -12.69 18.07 -23.35
N VAL A 537 -12.79 17.28 -22.29
CA VAL A 537 -14.03 16.54 -21.99
C VAL A 537 -14.64 17.04 -20.70
N TYR A 538 -15.91 17.44 -20.75
CA TYR A 538 -16.69 17.85 -19.58
C TYR A 538 -17.52 16.67 -19.05
N GLY A 539 -17.36 16.36 -17.76
CA GLY A 539 -17.88 15.19 -17.06
C GLY A 539 -16.86 14.05 -17.00
N ALA A 540 -16.38 13.72 -15.80
CA ALA A 540 -15.35 12.71 -15.56
C ALA A 540 -15.92 11.38 -15.05
N GLY A 541 -17.25 11.21 -15.05
CA GLY A 541 -17.99 10.08 -14.54
C GLY A 541 -18.04 8.85 -15.45
N LEU A 542 -19.11 8.06 -15.32
CA LEU A 542 -19.30 6.80 -16.06
C LEU A 542 -19.36 6.99 -17.58
N ARG A 543 -20.02 8.04 -18.05
CA ARG A 543 -20.15 8.34 -19.50
C ARG A 543 -18.80 8.69 -20.11
N TYR A 544 -17.93 9.41 -19.39
CA TYR A 544 -16.55 9.65 -19.82
C TYR A 544 -15.78 8.34 -20.00
N ARG A 545 -15.93 7.38 -19.07
CA ARG A 545 -15.26 6.07 -19.19
C ARG A 545 -15.66 5.36 -20.47
N THR A 546 -16.92 5.50 -20.86
CA THR A 546 -17.44 4.89 -22.10
C THR A 546 -16.98 5.67 -23.33
N TYR A 547 -17.07 7.01 -23.30
CA TYR A 547 -16.54 7.88 -24.36
C TYR A 547 -15.06 7.58 -24.62
N ARG A 548 -14.24 7.53 -23.56
CA ARG A 548 -12.82 7.20 -23.67
C ARG A 548 -12.58 5.83 -24.27
N ARG A 549 -13.41 4.83 -23.94
CA ARG A 549 -13.30 3.47 -24.50
C ARG A 549 -13.55 3.47 -26.01
N GLU A 550 -14.56 4.18 -26.47
CA GLU A 550 -14.86 4.33 -27.89
C GLU A 550 -13.83 5.21 -28.61
N PHE A 551 -13.40 6.27 -27.96
CA PHE A 551 -12.38 7.17 -28.46
C PHE A 551 -11.05 6.44 -28.71
N VAL A 552 -10.56 5.68 -27.75
CA VAL A 552 -9.34 4.86 -27.89
C VAL A 552 -9.48 3.82 -29.01
N ARG A 553 -10.68 3.31 -29.24
CA ARG A 553 -10.94 2.34 -30.32
C ARG A 553 -10.88 2.98 -31.71
N LYS A 554 -11.27 4.24 -31.82
CA LYS A 554 -11.34 5.01 -33.07
C LYS A 554 -10.09 5.86 -33.35
N THR A 555 -9.22 6.11 -32.37
CA THR A 555 -8.04 7.01 -32.48
C THR A 555 -7.00 6.53 -33.50
N THR A 556 -7.05 5.27 -33.95
CA THR A 556 -6.24 4.79 -35.08
C THR A 556 -6.72 5.35 -36.43
N ALA A 557 -7.88 6.03 -36.48
CA ALA A 557 -8.48 6.57 -37.71
C ALA A 557 -8.76 8.08 -37.67
N ASN A 558 -8.69 8.73 -36.50
CA ASN A 558 -8.99 10.16 -36.36
C ASN A 558 -7.90 10.85 -35.58
N ASP A 559 -7.35 11.94 -36.12
CA ASP A 559 -6.32 12.79 -35.54
C ASP A 559 -6.86 13.65 -34.35
N ARG A 560 -7.29 13.01 -33.28
CA ARG A 560 -7.82 13.66 -32.07
C ARG A 560 -7.12 13.15 -30.82
N ILE A 561 -6.88 14.04 -29.84
CA ILE A 561 -6.31 13.73 -28.54
C ILE A 561 -7.12 14.35 -27.40
N ILE A 562 -7.39 13.60 -26.32
CA ILE A 562 -7.98 14.17 -25.10
C ILE A 562 -6.87 14.85 -24.30
N VAL A 563 -6.94 16.18 -24.17
CA VAL A 563 -5.90 16.99 -23.50
C VAL A 563 -6.22 17.25 -22.03
N GLY A 564 -7.50 17.16 -21.62
CA GLY A 564 -7.91 17.38 -20.25
C GLY A 564 -9.35 17.01 -19.98
N LEU A 565 -9.73 17.03 -18.71
CA LEU A 565 -11.09 16.85 -18.21
C LEU A 565 -11.53 18.09 -17.43
N LEU A 566 -12.83 18.35 -17.48
CA LEU A 566 -13.53 19.28 -16.61
C LEU A 566 -14.59 18.49 -15.82
N ASP A 567 -14.78 18.83 -14.56
CA ASP A 567 -15.85 18.28 -13.74
C ASP A 567 -16.22 19.26 -12.63
N ASP A 568 -17.50 19.39 -12.33
CA ASP A 568 -17.98 20.31 -11.30
C ASP A 568 -17.80 19.76 -9.88
N ASP A 569 -17.45 18.48 -9.74
CA ASP A 569 -17.00 17.94 -8.47
C ASP A 569 -15.61 18.51 -8.12
N ILE A 570 -15.60 19.45 -7.19
CA ILE A 570 -14.38 20.12 -6.68
C ILE A 570 -13.35 19.10 -6.15
N LEU A 571 -13.81 17.93 -5.69
CA LEU A 571 -12.93 16.87 -5.20
C LEU A 571 -12.10 16.20 -6.31
N LEU A 572 -12.55 16.31 -7.55
CA LEU A 572 -11.84 15.77 -8.72
C LEU A 572 -10.79 16.73 -9.28
N ARG A 573 -10.80 18.00 -8.87
CA ARG A 573 -9.86 19.02 -9.37
C ARG A 573 -8.41 18.61 -9.11
N GLY A 574 -7.59 18.66 -10.14
CA GLY A 574 -6.17 18.29 -10.09
C GLY A 574 -5.90 16.79 -10.14
N GLN A 575 -6.95 15.94 -10.11
CA GLN A 575 -6.81 14.49 -10.20
C GLN A 575 -6.64 14.00 -11.64
N TYR A 576 -6.15 12.75 -11.75
CA TYR A 576 -6.02 12.07 -13.03
C TYR A 576 -7.05 10.94 -13.12
N ILE A 577 -7.99 11.05 -14.07
CA ILE A 577 -8.97 9.99 -14.33
C ILE A 577 -8.61 9.33 -15.65
N GLY A 578 -8.18 8.06 -15.52
CA GLY A 578 -7.69 7.31 -16.67
C GLY A 578 -6.44 7.92 -17.32
N GLY A 579 -5.58 8.59 -16.52
CA GLY A 579 -4.35 9.23 -16.98
C GLY A 579 -4.52 10.61 -17.60
N ILE A 580 -5.72 11.19 -17.56
CA ILE A 580 -6.02 12.53 -18.04
C ILE A 580 -6.38 13.40 -16.85
N LYS A 581 -5.76 14.60 -16.77
CA LYS A 581 -5.92 15.50 -15.65
C LYS A 581 -7.29 16.18 -15.69
N VAL A 582 -7.96 16.28 -14.53
CA VAL A 582 -9.11 17.14 -14.31
C VAL A 582 -8.58 18.54 -13.94
N TYR A 583 -8.83 19.51 -14.79
CA TYR A 583 -8.26 20.84 -14.61
C TYR A 583 -9.11 21.73 -13.70
N GLY A 584 -10.44 21.61 -13.76
CA GLY A 584 -11.36 22.43 -12.97
C GLY A 584 -12.81 22.21 -13.36
N THR A 585 -13.66 23.16 -13.01
CA THR A 585 -15.11 23.17 -13.25
C THR A 585 -15.46 23.76 -14.62
N LEU A 586 -16.75 23.69 -14.99
CA LEU A 586 -17.27 24.31 -16.21
C LEU A 586 -17.03 25.84 -16.23
N MET A 587 -17.16 26.52 -15.08
CA MET A 587 -16.97 27.98 -15.00
C MET A 587 -15.54 28.42 -15.29
N GLU A 588 -14.55 27.57 -15.04
CA GLU A 588 -13.14 27.81 -15.34
C GLU A 588 -12.75 27.36 -16.77
N ALA A 589 -13.69 26.78 -17.51
CA ALA A 589 -13.45 26.22 -18.84
C ALA A 589 -12.81 27.20 -19.84
N PRO A 590 -13.22 28.48 -19.95
CA PRO A 590 -12.61 29.43 -20.90
C PRO A 590 -11.10 29.62 -20.69
N GLU A 591 -10.66 29.75 -19.42
CA GLU A 591 -9.23 29.87 -19.09
C GLU A 591 -8.47 28.57 -19.36
N ILE A 592 -9.11 27.42 -19.05
CA ILE A 592 -8.52 26.08 -19.23
C ILE A 592 -8.36 25.78 -20.72
N ILE A 593 -9.36 26.10 -21.55
CA ILE A 593 -9.33 25.93 -23.01
C ILE A 593 -8.10 26.64 -23.60
N ASN A 594 -7.88 27.90 -23.24
CA ASN A 594 -6.73 28.67 -23.68
C ASN A 594 -5.40 28.06 -23.18
N ARG A 595 -5.36 27.63 -21.92
CA ARG A 595 -4.16 27.03 -21.32
C ARG A 595 -3.73 25.71 -21.98
N VAL A 596 -4.70 24.85 -22.34
CA VAL A 596 -4.41 23.54 -22.95
C VAL A 596 -4.49 23.57 -24.47
N ASN A 597 -4.80 24.73 -25.07
CA ASN A 597 -5.07 24.93 -26.50
C ASN A 597 -6.05 23.84 -27.01
N ALA A 598 -7.25 23.81 -26.45
CA ALA A 598 -8.27 22.87 -26.89
C ALA A 598 -9.05 23.39 -28.08
N ASP A 599 -9.26 22.56 -29.10
CA ASP A 599 -10.01 22.90 -30.32
C ASP A 599 -11.48 22.50 -30.22
N ALA A 600 -11.80 21.57 -29.32
CA ALA A 600 -13.17 21.10 -29.12
C ALA A 600 -13.43 20.70 -27.65
N VAL A 601 -14.68 20.86 -27.23
CA VAL A 601 -15.20 20.39 -25.95
C VAL A 601 -16.26 19.33 -26.20
N VAL A 602 -16.12 18.17 -25.51
CA VAL A 602 -17.08 17.07 -25.55
C VAL A 602 -17.77 16.97 -24.21
N ILE A 603 -19.09 17.09 -24.19
CA ILE A 603 -19.92 16.89 -23.00
C ILE A 603 -20.15 15.40 -22.85
N ALA A 604 -19.63 14.79 -21.77
CA ALA A 604 -19.71 13.35 -21.47
C ALA A 604 -20.41 13.09 -20.11
N CYS A 605 -21.40 13.90 -19.77
CA CYS A 605 -22.26 13.75 -18.60
C CYS A 605 -23.73 13.90 -19.00
N GLU A 606 -24.65 13.52 -18.10
CA GLU A 606 -26.06 13.86 -18.24
C GLU A 606 -26.24 15.34 -17.91
N VAL A 607 -26.88 16.06 -18.81
CA VAL A 607 -27.10 17.48 -18.67
C VAL A 607 -28.56 17.75 -18.97
N SER A 608 -29.25 18.46 -18.08
CA SER A 608 -30.61 18.95 -18.36
C SER A 608 -30.58 20.02 -19.45
N ASP A 609 -31.70 20.25 -20.15
CA ASP A 609 -31.78 21.25 -21.20
C ASP A 609 -31.47 22.68 -20.69
N SER A 610 -31.83 22.95 -19.42
CA SER A 610 -31.47 24.23 -18.75
C SER A 610 -29.97 24.33 -18.54
N TRP A 611 -29.30 23.26 -18.14
CA TRP A 611 -27.84 23.24 -17.95
C TRP A 611 -27.09 23.29 -19.28
N LEU A 612 -27.62 22.67 -20.33
CA LEU A 612 -27.06 22.72 -21.68
C LEU A 612 -27.02 24.16 -22.21
N LYS A 613 -27.99 25.02 -21.85
CA LYS A 613 -27.98 26.47 -22.18
C LYS A 613 -26.82 27.14 -21.46
N ILE A 614 -26.61 26.87 -20.18
CA ILE A 614 -25.49 27.43 -19.41
C ILE A 614 -24.14 26.99 -20.00
N VAL A 615 -23.99 25.68 -20.30
CA VAL A 615 -22.77 25.14 -20.94
C VAL A 615 -22.48 25.87 -22.27
N ARG A 616 -23.52 26.08 -23.11
CA ARG A 616 -23.38 26.83 -24.37
C ARG A 616 -22.96 28.28 -24.11
N GLN A 617 -23.67 28.98 -23.25
CA GLN A 617 -23.35 30.36 -22.92
C GLN A 617 -21.91 30.56 -22.39
N THR A 618 -21.42 29.59 -21.60
CA THR A 618 -20.06 29.64 -21.05
C THR A 618 -18.99 29.33 -22.11
N LEU A 619 -19.28 28.44 -23.06
CA LEU A 619 -18.28 27.95 -24.02
C LEU A 619 -18.33 28.64 -25.39
N GLU A 620 -19.49 29.17 -25.84
CA GLU A 620 -19.64 29.89 -27.13
C GLU A 620 -18.64 31.03 -27.30
N PRO A 621 -18.35 31.86 -26.26
CA PRO A 621 -17.37 32.94 -26.40
C PRO A 621 -15.95 32.47 -26.72
N THR A 622 -15.63 31.21 -26.47
CA THR A 622 -14.29 30.63 -26.70
C THR A 622 -14.07 30.18 -28.14
N GLY A 623 -15.12 30.13 -28.98
CA GLY A 623 -15.03 29.71 -30.38
C GLY A 623 -14.72 28.22 -30.59
N VAL A 624 -14.70 27.39 -29.54
CA VAL A 624 -14.40 25.98 -29.66
C VAL A 624 -15.61 25.17 -30.13
N LYS A 625 -15.35 24.05 -30.83
CA LYS A 625 -16.41 23.14 -31.27
C LYS A 625 -16.99 22.39 -30.09
N ILE A 626 -18.28 22.54 -29.81
CA ILE A 626 -18.99 21.83 -28.73
C ILE A 626 -19.70 20.61 -29.30
N THR A 627 -19.52 19.46 -28.71
CA THR A 627 -20.20 18.22 -29.09
C THR A 627 -20.73 17.51 -27.84
N HIS A 628 -21.92 16.95 -27.92
CA HIS A 628 -22.54 16.17 -26.85
C HIS A 628 -22.46 14.67 -27.16
N PHE A 629 -21.91 13.88 -26.22
CA PHE A 629 -21.82 12.44 -26.34
C PHE A 629 -23.03 11.80 -25.67
N ASN A 630 -24.04 11.43 -26.48
CA ASN A 630 -25.25 10.76 -26.02
C ASN A 630 -25.28 9.30 -26.44
N PHE A 631 -25.79 8.45 -25.53
CA PHE A 631 -26.29 7.12 -25.85
C PHE A 631 -27.80 7.23 -26.14
N THR A 632 -28.21 7.04 -27.38
CA THR A 632 -29.61 6.81 -27.72
C THR A 632 -29.78 5.36 -28.15
N GLU A 633 -30.59 4.56 -27.43
CA GLU A 633 -31.17 3.37 -27.99
C GLU A 633 -32.16 3.83 -29.07
N LYS A 634 -31.93 3.40 -30.31
CA LYS A 634 -32.95 3.47 -31.36
C LYS A 634 -33.54 2.07 -31.47
N GLU A 635 -34.85 1.96 -31.28
CA GLU A 635 -35.60 0.83 -31.79
C GLU A 635 -35.42 0.80 -33.32
N ILE A 636 -35.04 -0.37 -33.83
CA ILE A 636 -34.80 -0.62 -35.27
C ILE A 636 -36.08 -1.17 -35.86
#